data_131654556ad9f985585938a25dbb74c8
#
_entry.id   131654556ad9f985585938a25dbb74c8
#
_cell.length_a   1.000
_cell.length_b   1.000
_cell.length_c   1.000
_cell.angle_alpha   90.00
_cell.angle_beta   90.00
_cell.angle_gamma   90.00
#
_symmetry.space_group_name_H-M   'P 1'
#
loop_
_entity.id
_entity.type
_entity.pdbx_description
1 polymer ?
#
loop_
_entity_poly.entity_id
_entity_poly.type
_entity_poly.pdbx_seq_one_letter_code
_entity_poly.pdbx_strand_id
1 'polypeptide(L)'
;WEEIQEKANSRKVLAPEMLYQEPDLMIKTVRDVFNEDFTAMIVQGENAWDSIEAYVTYVAPDLVSRLQQWDSADDLFDHYRINEQLAKALDRKVYLPSGGSLVIDRTEAMTVVDVNTGKFTGSGGNLEETVTKNNLEAAEEIVRQLRLRDIGGIIVIDFIDMVLESNRDLVLRRLIECLGRDRTKHQVAEVTSLGLVQMTRKRLGTGLLEVFSEPCEQCAGRGLVVHDQPLSGRS
;
A
#
# COMPACT_ATOMS: atom_id res chain seq x y z
N TRP A 1 3.82 -14.89 -28.01
CA TRP A 1 4.67 -16.01 -28.37
C TRP A 1 4.59 -16.35 -29.87
N GLU A 2 3.44 -16.36 -30.46
CA GLU A 2 3.25 -16.62 -31.90
C GLU A 2 3.98 -15.59 -32.75
N GLU A 3 3.84 -14.30 -32.47
CA GLU A 3 4.57 -13.23 -33.16
C GLU A 3 6.10 -13.34 -32.99
N ILE A 4 6.59 -13.69 -31.79
CA ILE A 4 8.01 -13.93 -31.56
C ILE A 4 8.53 -15.11 -32.37
N GLN A 5 7.78 -16.20 -32.41
CA GLN A 5 8.14 -17.38 -33.22
C GLN A 5 8.10 -17.07 -34.72
N GLU A 6 7.13 -16.31 -35.19
CA GLU A 6 7.00 -15.91 -36.56
C GLU A 6 8.17 -15.00 -37.00
N LYS A 7 8.53 -14.03 -36.20
CA LYS A 7 9.71 -13.17 -36.42
C LYS A 7 11.02 -13.99 -36.38
N ALA A 8 11.18 -14.86 -35.37
CA ALA A 8 12.39 -15.68 -35.23
C ALA A 8 12.59 -16.67 -36.39
N ASN A 9 11.52 -17.15 -37.00
CA ASN A 9 11.57 -18.07 -38.13
C ASN A 9 11.64 -17.38 -39.51
N SER A 10 11.57 -16.05 -39.53
CA SER A 10 11.65 -15.28 -40.76
C SER A 10 13.06 -15.33 -41.36
N ARG A 11 13.18 -15.84 -42.57
CA ARG A 11 14.47 -15.99 -43.31
C ARG A 11 15.11 -14.66 -43.79
N LYS A 12 14.51 -13.50 -43.51
CA LYS A 12 14.95 -12.18 -43.94
C LYS A 12 15.64 -11.36 -42.86
N VAL A 13 15.93 -11.96 -41.72
CA VAL A 13 16.54 -11.24 -40.59
C VAL A 13 18.04 -11.08 -40.81
N LEU A 14 18.44 -9.86 -41.14
CA LEU A 14 19.84 -9.41 -41.22
C LEU A 14 20.22 -8.77 -39.89
N ALA A 15 20.56 -9.56 -38.87
CA ALA A 15 21.16 -9.25 -37.56
C ALA A 15 20.58 -8.10 -36.72
N PRO A 16 20.88 -8.01 -35.43
CA PRO A 16 19.93 -8.30 -34.36
C PRO A 16 18.63 -7.50 -34.49
N GLU A 17 17.52 -8.22 -34.74
CA GLU A 17 16.18 -7.63 -34.77
C GLU A 17 15.51 -7.79 -33.41
N MET A 18 14.84 -6.74 -32.95
CA MET A 18 14.05 -6.76 -31.72
C MET A 18 12.84 -7.68 -31.91
N LEU A 19 12.84 -8.84 -31.28
CA LEU A 19 11.75 -9.79 -31.35
C LEU A 19 10.53 -9.37 -30.52
N TYR A 20 10.77 -8.70 -29.39
CA TYR A 20 9.74 -8.22 -28.49
C TYR A 20 10.24 -6.97 -27.76
N GLN A 21 9.39 -5.96 -27.65
CA GLN A 21 9.57 -4.81 -26.80
C GLN A 21 8.48 -4.82 -25.72
N GLU A 22 8.89 -4.77 -24.47
CA GLU A 22 7.92 -4.66 -23.38
C GLU A 22 7.14 -3.33 -23.51
N PRO A 23 5.79 -3.37 -23.39
CA PRO A 23 5.00 -2.13 -23.41
C PRO A 23 5.46 -1.15 -22.34
N ASP A 24 5.29 0.15 -22.60
CA ASP A 24 5.47 1.20 -21.61
C ASP A 24 4.72 0.87 -20.32
N LEU A 25 5.28 1.28 -19.18
CA LEU A 25 4.70 1.05 -17.85
C LEU A 25 3.24 1.52 -17.77
N MET A 26 2.91 2.62 -18.42
CA MET A 26 1.54 3.14 -18.50
C MET A 26 0.61 2.14 -19.18
N ILE A 27 0.97 1.65 -20.36
CA ILE A 27 0.17 0.66 -21.11
C ILE A 27 0.08 -0.67 -20.34
N LYS A 28 1.17 -1.08 -19.70
CA LYS A 28 1.16 -2.29 -18.84
C LYS A 28 0.17 -2.13 -17.68
N THR A 29 0.15 -0.98 -17.04
CA THR A 29 -0.79 -0.69 -15.95
C THR A 29 -2.24 -0.71 -16.44
N VAL A 30 -2.52 -0.08 -17.58
CA VAL A 30 -3.86 -0.11 -18.19
C VAL A 30 -4.28 -1.55 -18.48
N ARG A 31 -3.42 -2.34 -19.10
CA ARG A 31 -3.68 -3.76 -19.40
C ARG A 31 -4.00 -4.59 -18.16
N ASP A 32 -3.24 -4.39 -17.09
CA ASP A 32 -3.30 -5.25 -15.91
C ASP A 32 -4.40 -4.80 -14.91
N VAL A 33 -4.83 -3.54 -14.97
CA VAL A 33 -5.75 -2.95 -13.99
C VAL A 33 -7.10 -2.59 -14.57
N PHE A 34 -7.14 -1.98 -15.77
CA PHE A 34 -8.39 -1.46 -16.34
C PHE A 34 -9.27 -2.59 -16.90
N ASN A 35 -10.45 -2.72 -16.34
CA ASN A 35 -11.44 -3.74 -16.70
C ASN A 35 -12.87 -3.24 -16.55
N GLU A 36 -13.84 -4.12 -16.69
CA GLU A 36 -15.28 -3.86 -16.64
C GLU A 36 -15.79 -3.33 -15.30
N ASP A 37 -15.05 -3.52 -14.21
CA ASP A 37 -15.41 -3.06 -12.87
C ASP A 37 -15.25 -1.53 -12.72
N PHE A 38 -14.50 -0.89 -13.62
CA PHE A 38 -14.30 0.56 -13.61
C PHE A 38 -15.38 1.27 -14.41
N THR A 39 -15.95 2.32 -13.83
CA THR A 39 -16.95 3.17 -14.51
C THR A 39 -16.35 4.10 -15.53
N ALA A 40 -15.14 4.59 -15.27
CA ALA A 40 -14.38 5.45 -16.18
C ALA A 40 -12.87 5.35 -15.93
N MET A 41 -12.10 5.64 -16.97
CA MET A 41 -10.68 5.97 -16.90
C MET A 41 -10.49 7.37 -17.44
N ILE A 42 -9.98 8.27 -16.59
CA ILE A 42 -9.76 9.68 -16.96
C ILE A 42 -8.27 9.86 -17.21
N VAL A 43 -7.93 10.42 -18.34
CA VAL A 43 -6.53 10.57 -18.80
C VAL A 43 -6.23 12.03 -19.09
N GLN A 44 -5.13 12.54 -18.52
CA GLN A 44 -4.61 13.87 -18.77
C GLN A 44 -3.33 13.80 -19.62
N GLY A 45 -3.23 14.68 -20.60
CA GLY A 45 -2.10 14.81 -21.52
C GLY A 45 -2.32 14.12 -22.86
N GLU A 46 -2.04 14.81 -23.96
CA GLU A 46 -2.29 14.35 -25.32
C GLU A 46 -1.55 13.04 -25.64
N ASN A 47 -0.26 12.96 -25.34
CA ASN A 47 0.53 11.75 -25.62
C ASN A 47 0.04 10.52 -24.84
N ALA A 48 -0.39 10.72 -23.59
CA ALA A 48 -0.95 9.66 -22.77
C ALA A 48 -2.31 9.21 -23.31
N TRP A 49 -3.15 10.18 -23.69
CA TRP A 49 -4.46 9.92 -24.27
C TRP A 49 -4.35 9.11 -25.56
N ASP A 50 -3.56 9.57 -26.53
CA ASP A 50 -3.38 8.90 -27.82
C ASP A 50 -2.89 7.46 -27.67
N SER A 51 -1.94 7.25 -26.76
CA SER A 51 -1.39 5.92 -26.51
C SER A 51 -2.39 4.97 -25.87
N ILE A 52 -3.14 5.45 -24.85
CA ILE A 52 -4.13 4.64 -24.13
C ILE A 52 -5.34 4.38 -25.01
N GLU A 53 -5.86 5.39 -25.71
CA GLU A 53 -7.00 5.25 -26.62
C GLU A 53 -6.71 4.23 -27.72
N ALA A 54 -5.55 4.35 -28.38
CA ALA A 54 -5.13 3.41 -29.41
C ALA A 54 -5.03 1.97 -28.87
N TYR A 55 -4.42 1.81 -27.68
CA TYR A 55 -4.28 0.50 -27.07
C TYR A 55 -5.64 -0.12 -26.71
N VAL A 56 -6.50 0.63 -26.00
CA VAL A 56 -7.81 0.13 -25.54
C VAL A 56 -8.72 -0.15 -26.73
N THR A 57 -8.69 0.69 -27.77
CA THR A 57 -9.47 0.48 -28.98
C THR A 57 -9.10 -0.85 -29.67
N TYR A 58 -7.81 -1.20 -29.67
CA TYR A 58 -7.32 -2.44 -30.28
C TYR A 58 -7.57 -3.67 -29.42
N VAL A 59 -7.34 -3.59 -28.08
CA VAL A 59 -7.32 -4.75 -27.19
C VAL A 59 -8.68 -4.99 -26.52
N ALA A 60 -9.41 -3.94 -26.18
CA ALA A 60 -10.66 -3.99 -25.42
C ALA A 60 -11.66 -2.93 -25.91
N PRO A 61 -12.17 -3.04 -27.15
CA PRO A 61 -13.04 -2.01 -27.75
C PRO A 61 -14.30 -1.70 -26.94
N ASP A 62 -14.79 -2.67 -26.17
CA ASP A 62 -15.96 -2.50 -25.30
C ASP A 62 -15.71 -1.50 -24.14
N LEU A 63 -14.45 -1.24 -23.80
CA LEU A 63 -14.06 -0.32 -22.74
C LEU A 63 -13.79 1.11 -23.24
N VAL A 64 -13.75 1.33 -24.56
CA VAL A 64 -13.48 2.67 -25.15
C VAL A 64 -14.48 3.70 -24.67
N SER A 65 -15.75 3.35 -24.51
CA SER A 65 -16.80 4.25 -24.03
C SER A 65 -16.59 4.73 -22.59
N ARG A 66 -15.68 4.09 -21.84
CA ARG A 66 -15.32 4.45 -20.46
C ARG A 66 -14.08 5.35 -20.40
N LEU A 67 -13.39 5.58 -21.52
CA LEU A 67 -12.28 6.52 -21.58
C LEU A 67 -12.78 7.95 -21.60
N GLN A 68 -12.17 8.82 -20.83
CA GLN A 68 -12.47 10.24 -20.76
C GLN A 68 -11.16 11.03 -20.81
N GLN A 69 -11.08 11.96 -21.76
CA GLN A 69 -9.97 12.89 -21.82
C GLN A 69 -10.22 14.04 -20.84
N TRP A 70 -9.18 14.42 -20.11
CA TRP A 70 -9.21 15.54 -19.18
C TRP A 70 -8.76 16.81 -19.90
N ASP A 71 -9.69 17.74 -20.12
CA ASP A 71 -9.49 19.00 -20.89
C ASP A 71 -9.48 20.24 -20.00
N SER A 72 -9.56 20.08 -18.68
CA SER A 72 -9.45 21.22 -17.77
C SER A 72 -8.00 21.71 -17.69
N ALA A 73 -7.85 23.03 -17.40
CA ALA A 73 -6.55 23.64 -17.13
C ALA A 73 -5.95 23.17 -15.78
N ASP A 74 -6.79 22.67 -14.87
CA ASP A 74 -6.36 22.18 -13.56
C ASP A 74 -5.74 20.79 -13.71
N ASP A 75 -4.78 20.49 -12.83
CA ASP A 75 -4.20 19.15 -12.76
C ASP A 75 -5.24 18.13 -12.28
N LEU A 76 -5.31 17.00 -12.99
CA LEU A 76 -6.27 15.93 -12.72
C LEU A 76 -6.10 15.36 -11.29
N PHE A 77 -4.86 15.18 -10.84
CA PHE A 77 -4.56 14.63 -9.51
C PHE A 77 -4.94 15.61 -8.40
N ASP A 78 -4.76 16.92 -8.63
CA ASP A 78 -5.19 17.94 -7.69
C ASP A 78 -6.72 18.05 -7.63
N HIS A 79 -7.39 17.99 -8.77
CA HIS A 79 -8.86 18.01 -8.84
C HIS A 79 -9.48 16.88 -8.00
N TYR A 80 -8.98 15.65 -8.14
CA TYR A 80 -9.45 14.50 -7.37
C TYR A 80 -8.75 14.34 -6.01
N ARG A 81 -7.92 15.31 -5.61
CA ARG A 81 -7.18 15.31 -4.35
C ARG A 81 -6.28 14.07 -4.16
N ILE A 82 -5.76 13.54 -5.26
CA ILE A 82 -4.90 12.34 -5.24
C ILE A 82 -3.55 12.65 -4.58
N ASN A 83 -2.99 13.84 -4.84
CA ASN A 83 -1.73 14.27 -4.23
C ASN A 83 -1.83 14.36 -2.69
N GLU A 84 -2.96 14.83 -2.15
CA GLU A 84 -3.21 14.82 -0.71
C GLU A 84 -3.33 13.40 -0.14
N GLN A 85 -3.98 12.50 -0.87
CA GLN A 85 -4.11 11.10 -0.47
C GLN A 85 -2.76 10.38 -0.49
N LEU A 86 -1.92 10.66 -1.49
CA LEU A 86 -0.55 10.15 -1.56
C LEU A 86 0.29 10.66 -0.38
N ALA A 87 0.23 11.95 -0.07
CA ALA A 87 0.93 12.51 1.08
C ALA A 87 0.52 11.83 2.39
N LYS A 88 -0.79 11.59 2.60
CA LYS A 88 -1.28 10.82 3.76
C LYS A 88 -0.80 9.36 3.76
N ALA A 89 -0.75 8.73 2.58
CA ALA A 89 -0.28 7.36 2.45
C ALA A 89 1.23 7.21 2.69
N LEU A 90 1.99 8.30 2.60
CA LEU A 90 3.42 8.35 2.93
C LEU A 90 3.69 8.72 4.39
N ASP A 91 2.67 9.20 5.13
CA ASP A 91 2.83 9.56 6.53
C ASP A 91 3.10 8.32 7.39
N ARG A 92 3.99 8.46 8.36
CA ARG A 92 4.31 7.43 9.36
C ARG A 92 3.10 7.12 10.24
N LYS A 93 2.29 8.13 10.57
CA LYS A 93 1.17 8.05 11.50
C LYS A 93 -0.17 7.99 10.76
N VAL A 94 -1.02 7.08 11.18
CA VAL A 94 -2.39 6.91 10.65
C VAL A 94 -3.37 7.04 11.81
N TYR A 95 -4.38 7.90 11.66
CA TYR A 95 -5.40 8.11 12.69
C TYR A 95 -6.57 7.15 12.52
N LEU A 96 -7.09 6.67 13.65
CA LEU A 96 -8.27 5.80 13.72
C LEU A 96 -9.53 6.61 14.04
N PRO A 97 -10.73 6.14 13.64
CA PRO A 97 -11.99 6.82 13.92
C PRO A 97 -12.25 7.02 15.43
N SER A 98 -11.81 6.09 16.27
CA SER A 98 -11.92 6.18 17.74
C SER A 98 -11.02 7.23 18.38
N GLY A 99 -10.15 7.88 17.61
CA GLY A 99 -9.12 8.81 18.09
C GLY A 99 -7.79 8.17 18.43
N GLY A 100 -7.66 6.85 18.30
CA GLY A 100 -6.40 6.12 18.34
C GLY A 100 -5.56 6.36 17.09
N SER A 101 -4.41 5.73 17.01
CA SER A 101 -3.52 5.86 15.87
C SER A 101 -2.64 4.64 15.68
N LEU A 102 -2.17 4.45 14.45
CA LEU A 102 -1.12 3.52 14.09
C LEU A 102 0.16 4.30 13.83
N VAL A 103 1.29 3.71 14.18
CA VAL A 103 2.61 4.15 13.74
C VAL A 103 3.21 3.01 12.95
N ILE A 104 3.56 3.26 11.69
CA ILE A 104 4.09 2.26 10.77
C ILE A 104 5.54 2.60 10.49
N ASP A 105 6.44 1.75 10.97
CA ASP A 105 7.87 1.92 10.83
C ASP A 105 8.50 0.72 10.12
N ARG A 106 9.48 1.00 9.29
CA ARG A 106 10.29 -0.01 8.65
C ARG A 106 11.62 -0.13 9.36
N THR A 107 11.99 -1.36 9.73
CA THR A 107 13.33 -1.73 10.14
C THR A 107 14.08 -2.32 8.94
N GLU A 108 15.33 -2.76 9.12
CA GLU A 108 16.10 -3.40 8.06
C GLU A 108 15.41 -4.67 7.52
N ALA A 109 14.83 -5.50 8.39
CA ALA A 109 14.31 -6.81 8.04
C ALA A 109 12.77 -6.93 8.08
N MET A 110 12.07 -6.01 8.75
CA MET A 110 10.64 -6.12 8.98
C MET A 110 9.96 -4.75 9.05
N THR A 111 8.64 -4.76 8.94
CA THR A 111 7.79 -3.61 9.24
C THR A 111 7.14 -3.81 10.61
N VAL A 112 7.18 -2.79 11.43
CA VAL A 112 6.54 -2.78 12.74
C VAL A 112 5.35 -1.81 12.69
N VAL A 113 4.22 -2.25 13.22
CA VAL A 113 3.01 -1.44 13.36
C VAL A 113 2.66 -1.36 14.83
N ASP A 114 2.77 -0.16 15.40
CA ASP A 114 2.44 0.13 16.79
C ASP A 114 1.03 0.73 16.85
N VAL A 115 0.16 0.14 17.66
CA VAL A 115 -1.22 0.57 17.87
C VAL A 115 -1.34 1.38 19.14
N ASN A 116 -1.78 2.62 19.02
CA ASN A 116 -1.91 3.54 20.14
C ASN A 116 -3.37 3.94 20.37
N THR A 117 -3.78 4.08 21.64
CA THR A 117 -5.04 4.74 21.98
C THR A 117 -4.92 6.25 21.84
N GLY A 118 -6.03 6.92 21.61
CA GLY A 118 -6.12 8.37 21.79
C GLY A 118 -6.06 8.77 23.26
N LYS A 119 -6.15 10.07 23.54
CA LYS A 119 -6.23 10.62 24.92
C LYS A 119 -7.49 10.20 25.68
N PHE A 120 -8.22 9.23 25.19
CA PHE A 120 -9.48 8.79 25.76
C PHE A 120 -9.20 7.88 26.97
N THR A 121 -9.11 8.48 28.12
CA THR A 121 -9.34 7.82 29.39
C THR A 121 -10.85 7.79 29.60
N GLY A 122 -11.49 6.64 29.30
CA GLY A 122 -12.93 6.50 29.39
C GLY A 122 -13.47 6.96 30.74
N SER A 123 -14.35 7.93 30.71
CA SER A 123 -15.21 8.23 31.86
C SER A 123 -16.25 7.14 31.95
N GLY A 124 -16.07 6.17 32.87
CA GLY A 124 -17.08 5.22 33.29
C GLY A 124 -17.33 3.99 32.41
N GLY A 125 -16.55 3.74 31.36
CA GLY A 125 -16.63 2.55 30.53
C GLY A 125 -15.60 1.49 30.95
N ASN A 126 -15.85 0.24 30.56
CA ASN A 126 -14.88 -0.83 30.70
C ASN A 126 -13.65 -0.54 29.81
N LEU A 127 -12.49 -0.32 30.43
CA LEU A 127 -11.23 -0.03 29.70
C LEU A 127 -10.94 -1.13 28.66
N GLU A 128 -11.17 -2.37 29.01
CA GLU A 128 -10.98 -3.54 28.14
C GLU A 128 -11.84 -3.43 26.86
N GLU A 129 -13.10 -3.00 26.98
CA GLU A 129 -14.00 -2.81 25.83
C GLU A 129 -13.49 -1.70 24.91
N THR A 130 -13.02 -0.59 25.48
CA THR A 130 -12.47 0.54 24.71
C THR A 130 -11.21 0.14 23.95
N VAL A 131 -10.29 -0.58 24.62
CA VAL A 131 -9.07 -1.12 24.01
C VAL A 131 -9.42 -2.10 22.88
N THR A 132 -10.33 -3.03 23.14
CA THR A 132 -10.75 -4.01 22.13
C THR A 132 -11.36 -3.35 20.90
N LYS A 133 -12.20 -2.33 21.08
CA LYS A 133 -12.76 -1.55 19.97
C LYS A 133 -11.67 -0.85 19.17
N ASN A 134 -10.72 -0.20 19.84
CA ASN A 134 -9.59 0.46 19.18
C ASN A 134 -8.74 -0.55 18.38
N ASN A 135 -8.47 -1.74 18.94
CA ASN A 135 -7.73 -2.79 18.27
C ASN A 135 -8.48 -3.37 17.06
N LEU A 136 -9.81 -3.46 17.11
CA LEU A 136 -10.62 -3.88 15.96
C LEU A 136 -10.56 -2.88 14.81
N GLU A 137 -10.66 -1.58 15.10
CA GLU A 137 -10.48 -0.52 14.11
C GLU A 137 -9.05 -0.54 13.55
N ALA A 138 -8.05 -0.76 14.42
CA ALA A 138 -6.66 -0.90 14.03
C ALA A 138 -6.45 -2.07 13.07
N ALA A 139 -7.02 -3.23 13.34
CA ALA A 139 -6.91 -4.41 12.49
C ALA A 139 -7.42 -4.14 11.06
N GLU A 140 -8.56 -3.46 10.93
CA GLU A 140 -9.12 -3.06 9.63
C GLU A 140 -8.22 -2.07 8.90
N GLU A 141 -7.76 -1.03 9.60
CA GLU A 141 -6.93 0.00 9.01
C GLU A 141 -5.53 -0.51 8.64
N ILE A 142 -4.93 -1.39 9.45
CA ILE A 142 -3.65 -2.03 9.15
C ILE A 142 -3.72 -2.73 7.80
N VAL A 143 -4.73 -3.59 7.58
CA VAL A 143 -4.87 -4.29 6.29
C VAL A 143 -5.04 -3.32 5.13
N ARG A 144 -5.80 -2.23 5.32
CA ARG A 144 -5.94 -1.18 4.32
C ARG A 144 -4.59 -0.54 3.98
N GLN A 145 -3.79 -0.22 4.99
CA GLN A 145 -2.46 0.36 4.82
C GLN A 145 -1.45 -0.61 4.19
N LEU A 146 -1.49 -1.89 4.57
CA LEU A 146 -0.64 -2.91 3.94
C LEU A 146 -0.88 -3.01 2.44
N ARG A 147 -2.13 -2.91 2.01
CA ARG A 147 -2.51 -2.94 0.59
C ARG A 147 -2.15 -1.64 -0.12
N LEU A 148 -2.51 -0.49 0.46
CA LEU A 148 -2.30 0.83 -0.11
C LEU A 148 -0.81 1.13 -0.34
N ARG A 149 0.03 0.78 0.64
CA ARG A 149 1.47 1.02 0.62
C ARG A 149 2.27 -0.13 0.01
N ASP A 150 1.61 -1.23 -0.36
CA ASP A 150 2.21 -2.52 -0.75
C ASP A 150 3.32 -2.98 0.21
N ILE A 151 2.98 -2.97 1.51
CA ILE A 151 3.88 -3.46 2.56
C ILE A 151 3.90 -4.99 2.53
N GLY A 152 5.08 -5.57 2.50
CA GLY A 152 5.29 -7.01 2.52
C GLY A 152 6.56 -7.42 3.24
N GLY A 153 6.84 -8.70 3.23
CA GLY A 153 7.87 -9.33 4.07
C GLY A 153 7.32 -9.68 5.45
N ILE A 154 8.15 -9.61 6.46
CA ILE A 154 7.77 -9.84 7.86
C ILE A 154 7.14 -8.56 8.42
N ILE A 155 5.98 -8.70 9.03
CA ILE A 155 5.22 -7.61 9.66
C ILE A 155 4.91 -8.02 11.08
N VAL A 156 5.24 -7.14 12.03
CA VAL A 156 4.93 -7.31 13.45
C VAL A 156 3.96 -6.20 13.84
N ILE A 157 2.83 -6.60 14.41
CA ILE A 157 1.80 -5.68 14.88
C ILE A 157 1.76 -5.76 16.40
N ASP A 158 1.89 -4.63 17.05
CA ASP A 158 1.77 -4.46 18.49
C ASP A 158 0.40 -3.88 18.81
N PHE A 159 -0.57 -4.78 19.07
CA PHE A 159 -1.89 -4.38 19.55
C PHE A 159 -1.83 -3.98 21.01
N ILE A 160 -2.72 -3.09 21.43
CA ILE A 160 -2.83 -2.72 22.84
C ILE A 160 -3.23 -3.96 23.64
N ASP A 161 -2.59 -4.15 24.78
CA ASP A 161 -2.80 -5.30 25.66
C ASP A 161 -4.29 -5.52 25.99
N MET A 162 -4.75 -6.73 25.79
CA MET A 162 -6.10 -7.20 26.14
C MET A 162 -5.99 -8.33 27.16
N VAL A 163 -6.68 -8.19 28.27
CA VAL A 163 -6.67 -9.19 29.36
C VAL A 163 -7.43 -10.45 28.95
N LEU A 164 -8.58 -10.29 28.32
CA LEU A 164 -9.46 -11.41 27.94
C LEU A 164 -8.99 -12.07 26.65
N GLU A 165 -8.76 -13.37 26.69
CA GLU A 165 -8.42 -14.19 25.52
C GLU A 165 -9.46 -14.06 24.40
N SER A 166 -10.75 -14.04 24.75
CA SER A 166 -11.83 -13.86 23.79
C SER A 166 -11.73 -12.55 22.99
N ASN A 167 -11.18 -11.48 23.58
CA ASN A 167 -10.98 -10.22 22.90
C ASN A 167 -9.77 -10.30 21.95
N ARG A 168 -8.69 -10.98 22.35
CA ARG A 168 -7.55 -11.26 21.48
C ARG A 168 -7.98 -12.07 20.25
N ASP A 169 -8.76 -13.12 20.44
CA ASP A 169 -9.32 -13.94 19.37
C ASP A 169 -10.24 -13.12 18.43
N LEU A 170 -11.01 -12.21 18.99
CA LEU A 170 -11.88 -11.34 18.19
C LEU A 170 -11.07 -10.42 17.29
N VAL A 171 -10.00 -9.81 17.79
CA VAL A 171 -9.11 -8.94 17.01
C VAL A 171 -8.37 -9.72 15.93
N LEU A 172 -7.84 -10.91 16.27
CA LEU A 172 -7.18 -11.80 15.30
C LEU A 172 -8.15 -12.20 14.17
N ARG A 173 -9.36 -12.57 14.52
CA ARG A 173 -10.39 -12.95 13.57
C ARG A 173 -10.73 -11.80 12.62
N ARG A 174 -10.87 -10.58 13.16
CA ARG A 174 -11.08 -9.37 12.34
C ARG A 174 -9.93 -9.11 11.38
N LEU A 175 -8.69 -9.26 11.84
CA LEU A 175 -7.50 -9.10 10.98
C LEU A 175 -7.52 -10.12 9.83
N ILE A 176 -7.81 -11.39 10.12
CA ILE A 176 -7.89 -12.46 9.10
C ILE A 176 -9.05 -12.22 8.12
N GLU A 177 -10.22 -11.79 8.60
CA GLU A 177 -11.35 -11.44 7.74
C GLU A 177 -11.00 -10.32 6.75
N CYS A 178 -10.34 -9.28 7.22
CA CYS A 178 -9.90 -8.17 6.36
C CYS A 178 -8.84 -8.62 5.35
N LEU A 179 -7.89 -9.47 5.77
CA LEU A 179 -6.88 -10.06 4.90
C LEU A 179 -7.48 -11.00 3.84
N GLY A 180 -8.63 -11.61 4.10
CA GLY A 180 -9.33 -12.45 3.12
C GLY A 180 -9.73 -11.69 1.84
N ARG A 181 -9.79 -10.36 1.88
CA ARG A 181 -10.02 -9.49 0.72
C ARG A 181 -8.74 -9.09 -0.01
N ASP A 182 -7.58 -9.44 0.54
CA ASP A 182 -6.28 -9.22 -0.09
C ASP A 182 -5.94 -10.43 -0.97
N ARG A 183 -5.71 -10.18 -2.26
CA ARG A 183 -5.36 -11.22 -3.23
C ARG A 183 -3.92 -11.72 -3.08
N THR A 184 -3.12 -11.10 -2.23
CA THR A 184 -1.73 -11.48 -2.01
C THR A 184 -1.62 -12.65 -1.04
N LYS A 185 -0.59 -13.49 -1.24
CA LYS A 185 -0.29 -14.55 -0.27
C LYS A 185 0.15 -13.93 1.06
N HIS A 186 -0.46 -14.38 2.13
CA HIS A 186 -0.16 -13.96 3.50
C HIS A 186 -0.30 -15.13 4.46
N GLN A 187 0.39 -15.05 5.59
CA GLN A 187 0.28 -15.96 6.72
C GLN A 187 0.24 -15.14 8.00
N VAL A 188 -0.65 -15.48 8.92
CA VAL A 188 -0.81 -14.80 10.20
C VAL A 188 -0.59 -15.81 11.31
N ALA A 189 0.29 -15.47 12.28
CA ALA A 189 0.47 -16.22 13.51
C ALA A 189 -0.57 -15.78 14.56
N GLU A 190 -0.67 -16.56 15.64
CA GLU A 190 -1.55 -16.24 16.75
C GLU A 190 -1.19 -14.93 17.44
N VAL A 191 -2.19 -14.28 18.06
CA VAL A 191 -1.97 -13.13 18.96
C VAL A 191 -1.35 -13.67 20.26
N THR A 192 -0.16 -13.18 20.60
CA THR A 192 0.49 -13.53 21.86
C THR A 192 -0.26 -12.95 23.06
N SER A 193 0.05 -13.44 24.28
CA SER A 193 -0.51 -12.88 25.52
C SER A 193 -0.20 -11.41 25.73
N LEU A 194 0.83 -10.89 25.06
CA LEU A 194 1.26 -9.50 25.09
C LEU A 194 0.70 -8.66 23.92
N GLY A 195 -0.27 -9.17 23.16
CA GLY A 195 -0.91 -8.43 22.06
C GLY A 195 -0.14 -8.44 20.74
N LEU A 196 1.03 -9.07 20.65
CA LEU A 196 1.84 -9.13 19.44
C LEU A 196 1.26 -10.12 18.42
N VAL A 197 1.20 -9.67 17.17
CA VAL A 197 0.89 -10.51 16.01
C VAL A 197 2.05 -10.45 15.03
N GLN A 198 2.53 -11.63 14.62
CA GLN A 198 3.48 -11.75 13.52
C GLN A 198 2.76 -12.25 12.28
N MET A 199 3.01 -11.61 11.15
CA MET A 199 2.50 -12.05 9.86
C MET A 199 3.54 -11.88 8.76
N THR A 200 3.30 -12.56 7.65
CA THR A 200 4.04 -12.36 6.40
C THR A 200 3.07 -12.04 5.28
N ARG A 201 3.48 -11.17 4.38
CA ARG A 201 2.72 -10.81 3.19
C ARG A 201 3.65 -10.72 1.98
N LYS A 202 3.22 -11.27 0.84
CA LYS A 202 3.97 -11.13 -0.41
C LYS A 202 3.75 -9.71 -0.97
N ARG A 203 4.82 -9.04 -1.39
CA ARG A 203 4.72 -7.79 -2.17
C ARG A 203 4.26 -8.07 -3.59
N LEU A 204 3.51 -7.14 -4.16
CA LEU A 204 3.13 -7.16 -5.58
C LEU A 204 4.16 -6.44 -6.46
N GLY A 205 4.78 -5.40 -5.92
CA GLY A 205 5.76 -4.58 -6.64
C GLY A 205 6.72 -3.87 -5.70
N THR A 206 7.16 -2.69 -6.10
CA THR A 206 7.90 -1.77 -5.25
C THR A 206 6.91 -1.06 -4.32
N GLY A 207 7.18 -1.03 -3.03
CA GLY A 207 6.30 -0.37 -2.07
C GLY A 207 6.18 1.13 -2.32
N LEU A 208 5.06 1.72 -1.91
CA LEU A 208 4.80 3.14 -2.13
C LEU A 208 5.89 4.03 -1.53
N LEU A 209 6.31 3.74 -0.30
CA LEU A 209 7.35 4.51 0.38
C LEU A 209 8.70 4.45 -0.37
N GLU A 210 9.07 3.28 -0.88
CA GLU A 210 10.31 3.08 -1.61
C GLU A 210 10.36 3.84 -2.95
N VAL A 211 9.19 4.05 -3.57
CA VAL A 211 9.11 4.84 -4.82
C VAL A 211 9.28 6.35 -4.56
N PHE A 212 8.81 6.83 -3.42
CA PHE A 212 8.79 8.26 -3.08
C PHE A 212 9.87 8.67 -2.08
N SER A 213 10.81 7.79 -1.72
CA SER A 213 11.84 8.10 -0.72
C SER A 213 13.21 7.59 -1.11
N GLU A 214 14.21 8.23 -0.54
CA GLU A 214 15.61 7.81 -0.58
C GLU A 214 16.17 7.71 0.84
N PRO A 215 17.20 6.90 1.09
CA PRO A 215 17.85 6.83 2.39
C PRO A 215 18.38 8.18 2.84
N CYS A 216 18.11 8.58 4.09
CA CYS A 216 18.65 9.81 4.65
C CYS A 216 20.15 9.64 4.90
N GLU A 217 20.99 10.42 4.25
CA GLU A 217 22.46 10.37 4.39
C GLU A 217 22.92 10.73 5.82
N GLN A 218 22.19 11.62 6.50
CA GLN A 218 22.58 12.11 7.84
C GLN A 218 22.39 11.07 8.94
N CYS A 219 21.32 10.28 8.90
CA CYS A 219 20.99 9.33 9.98
C CYS A 219 21.05 7.86 9.54
N ALA A 220 21.28 7.58 8.26
CA ALA A 220 21.30 6.22 7.69
C ALA A 220 20.06 5.39 8.12
N GLY A 221 18.88 6.01 8.19
CA GLY A 221 17.63 5.38 8.57
C GLY A 221 17.34 5.30 10.08
N ARG A 222 18.24 5.80 10.94
CA ARG A 222 18.04 5.76 12.40
C ARG A 222 17.01 6.76 12.91
N GLY A 223 16.74 7.86 12.18
CA GLY A 223 15.88 8.95 12.64
C GLY A 223 16.50 9.82 13.76
N LEU A 224 17.77 9.59 14.07
CA LEU A 224 18.51 10.27 15.14
C LEU A 224 19.87 10.69 14.62
N VAL A 225 20.34 11.85 15.09
CA VAL A 225 21.73 12.29 14.93
C VAL A 225 22.51 11.83 16.18
N VAL A 226 23.55 11.03 15.95
CA VAL A 226 24.41 10.53 17.03
C VAL A 226 25.58 11.50 17.22
N HIS A 227 25.86 11.87 18.46
CA HIS A 227 26.97 12.74 18.84
C HIS A 227 28.02 11.92 19.60
N ASP A 228 29.28 12.32 19.46
CA ASP A 228 30.41 11.64 20.14
C ASP A 228 30.41 11.86 21.67
N GLN A 229 29.68 12.88 22.13
CA GLN A 229 29.54 13.16 23.56
C GLN A 229 28.06 13.26 23.97
N PRO A 230 27.74 12.94 25.23
CA PRO A 230 26.39 13.09 25.75
C PRO A 230 25.92 14.54 25.64
N LEU A 231 24.66 14.71 25.18
CA LEU A 231 24.05 16.05 25.13
C LEU A 231 23.79 16.52 26.57
N SER A 232 24.38 17.66 26.95
CA SER A 232 24.15 18.27 28.24
C SER A 232 22.68 18.69 28.41
N GLY A 233 22.01 18.25 29.46
CA GLY A 233 20.63 18.62 29.79
C GLY A 233 19.55 17.60 29.48
N ARG A 234 19.89 16.39 29.09
CA ARG A 234 18.95 15.26 29.02
C ARG A 234 19.28 14.26 30.15
N SER A 235 18.68 14.49 31.31
CA SER A 235 18.59 13.50 32.41
C SER A 235 17.20 12.91 32.45
#